data_65c26945820901b21f49fc45deb4a970
#
_entry.id   65c26945820901b21f49fc45deb4a970
#
_cell.length_a   1.000
_cell.length_b   1.000
_cell.length_c   1.000
_cell.angle_alpha   90.00
_cell.angle_beta   90.00
_cell.angle_gamma   90.00
#
_symmetry.space_group_name_H-M   'P 1'
#
loop_
_entity.id
_entity.type
_entity.pdbx_description
1 polymer ?
#
loop_
_entity_poly.entity_id
_entity_poly.type
_entity_poly.pdbx_seq_one_letter_code
_entity_poly.pdbx_strand_id
1 'polypeptide(L)'
;MSSNNKNLHLTVQERIIIEKGIENGSTKAAIALTIGKDKSTVGKEIKKHRELVHKSSYKINCANMKNCSHNHVCDNCADFKPFTCNRRDRSPGACNGCSKYTYCRYDKYRYKADFSHKKYREDLVDSRTGINMSYEECKAMADIIVPLIKAGHSPYHIVTNHPELNISEKTLYNYIENGIFREFGLLDIDLRIKTKRKITKKASNKYKKREDKKYLNGRTYDDFINYTAENKNLSVVEMDTVYNNGSTGPFMQTFKFLDYSFMFIVYQEEKTAKSMVEGVDFLEKILGEDLFSEEVAIIKTDRGSEFCDAEGFEKEENESRRTRIFYCDPMASGQKGSLENNHKEIRYICPKENDLKDLGLNSQEKANLIVSHINSQSKEHLKGKSPLEVMEFMNPAPVSYTHLRAHETSAHL
;
A
#
# COMPACT_ATOMS: atom_id res chain seq x y z
N MET A 1 -0.45 22.86 39.03
CA MET A 1 -0.35 21.72 38.10
C MET A 1 -1.73 21.13 37.87
N SER A 2 -2.56 21.66 37.02
CA SER A 2 -3.84 21.01 36.66
C SER A 2 -4.53 21.72 35.49
N SER A 3 -4.16 21.45 34.28
CA SER A 3 -4.98 21.93 33.14
C SER A 3 -5.01 21.03 31.91
N ASN A 4 -4.26 19.93 31.86
CA ASN A 4 -4.16 19.14 30.63
C ASN A 4 -5.04 17.87 30.53
N ASN A 5 -5.82 17.51 31.58
CA ASN A 5 -6.61 16.26 31.55
C ASN A 5 -8.10 16.41 31.22
N LYS A 6 -8.61 17.64 31.02
CA LYS A 6 -10.06 17.86 30.87
C LYS A 6 -10.69 17.22 29.65
N ASN A 7 -9.96 17.07 28.56
CA ASN A 7 -10.52 16.58 27.28
C ASN A 7 -10.02 15.17 26.88
N LEU A 8 -9.26 14.49 27.73
CA LEU A 8 -8.80 13.14 27.45
C LEU A 8 -9.83 12.08 27.85
N HIS A 9 -9.92 11.01 27.08
CA HIS A 9 -10.75 9.86 27.40
C HIS A 9 -10.29 9.18 28.70
N LEU A 10 -11.22 8.50 29.38
CA LEU A 10 -10.92 7.79 30.62
C LEU A 10 -9.97 6.60 30.37
N THR A 11 -8.95 6.49 31.17
CA THR A 11 -8.01 5.37 31.19
C THR A 11 -8.55 4.16 31.95
N VAL A 12 -7.90 3.01 31.87
CA VAL A 12 -8.24 1.82 32.67
C VAL A 12 -8.10 2.11 34.17
N GLN A 13 -7.02 2.79 34.57
CA GLN A 13 -6.78 3.16 35.97
C GLN A 13 -7.87 4.07 36.53
N GLU A 14 -8.29 5.07 35.75
CA GLU A 14 -9.40 5.94 36.17
C GLU A 14 -10.71 5.15 36.32
N ARG A 15 -10.97 4.15 35.47
CA ARG A 15 -12.13 3.25 35.58
C ARG A 15 -12.05 2.36 36.82
N ILE A 16 -10.84 1.87 37.17
CA ILE A 16 -10.66 1.13 38.45
C ILE A 16 -10.93 2.03 39.65
N ILE A 17 -10.50 3.28 39.62
CA ILE A 17 -10.81 4.24 40.69
C ILE A 17 -12.31 4.50 40.79
N ILE A 18 -13.01 4.61 39.65
CA ILE A 18 -14.47 4.74 39.64
C ILE A 18 -15.13 3.52 40.26
N GLU A 19 -14.74 2.30 39.89
CA GLU A 19 -15.29 1.05 40.44
C GLU A 19 -15.13 0.98 41.97
N LYS A 20 -13.91 1.15 42.46
CA LYS A 20 -13.60 1.15 43.90
C LYS A 20 -14.30 2.26 44.63
N GLY A 21 -14.36 3.47 44.05
CA GLY A 21 -15.08 4.58 44.64
C GLY A 21 -16.58 4.28 44.81
N ILE A 22 -17.22 3.65 43.82
CA ILE A 22 -18.61 3.22 43.92
C ILE A 22 -18.78 2.15 45.01
N GLU A 23 -17.88 1.17 45.08
CA GLU A 23 -17.91 0.10 46.10
C GLU A 23 -17.82 0.67 47.50
N ASN A 24 -16.95 1.63 47.72
CA ASN A 24 -16.74 2.31 49.00
C ASN A 24 -17.84 3.34 49.35
N GLY A 25 -18.83 3.51 48.48
CA GLY A 25 -19.94 4.45 48.71
C GLY A 25 -19.63 5.91 48.45
N SER A 26 -18.52 6.20 47.75
CA SER A 26 -18.11 7.57 47.39
C SER A 26 -19.14 8.24 46.47
N THR A 27 -19.28 9.55 46.57
CA THR A 27 -20.15 10.32 45.67
C THR A 27 -19.45 10.50 44.31
N LYS A 28 -20.23 10.72 43.24
CA LYS A 28 -19.70 11.04 41.91
C LYS A 28 -18.73 12.25 41.93
N ALA A 29 -19.02 13.22 42.79
CA ALA A 29 -18.16 14.40 42.94
C ALA A 29 -16.81 14.07 43.57
N ALA A 30 -16.79 13.23 44.61
CA ALA A 30 -15.55 12.77 45.22
C ALA A 30 -14.69 11.93 44.25
N ILE A 31 -15.32 11.00 43.54
CA ILE A 31 -14.63 10.20 42.48
C ILE A 31 -14.06 11.10 41.39
N ALA A 32 -14.85 12.07 40.93
CA ALA A 32 -14.44 13.02 39.89
C ALA A 32 -13.23 13.85 40.29
N LEU A 33 -13.23 14.31 41.56
CA LEU A 33 -12.07 15.04 42.12
C LEU A 33 -10.80 14.18 42.12
N THR A 34 -10.92 12.92 42.53
CA THR A 34 -9.78 11.99 42.58
C THR A 34 -9.15 11.75 41.21
N ILE A 35 -9.94 11.67 40.13
CA ILE A 35 -9.44 11.42 38.77
C ILE A 35 -9.23 12.71 37.95
N GLY A 36 -9.46 13.89 38.53
CA GLY A 36 -9.30 15.16 37.82
C GLY A 36 -10.29 15.39 36.68
N LYS A 37 -11.50 14.82 36.77
CA LYS A 37 -12.56 14.91 35.73
C LYS A 37 -13.79 15.60 36.28
N ASP A 38 -14.72 15.97 35.39
CA ASP A 38 -15.99 16.54 35.79
C ASP A 38 -16.95 15.44 36.33
N LYS A 39 -17.78 15.81 37.29
CA LYS A 39 -18.83 14.95 37.90
C LYS A 39 -19.78 14.37 36.87
N SER A 40 -20.11 15.13 35.81
CA SER A 40 -20.99 14.67 34.75
C SER A 40 -20.33 13.59 33.89
N THR A 41 -19.01 13.68 33.69
CA THR A 41 -18.20 12.65 32.96
C THR A 41 -18.26 11.32 33.70
N VAL A 42 -18.02 11.32 35.02
CA VAL A 42 -18.15 10.10 35.85
C VAL A 42 -19.58 9.55 35.81
N GLY A 43 -20.59 10.42 35.90
CA GLY A 43 -21.98 10.00 35.81
C GLY A 43 -22.38 9.39 34.47
N LYS A 44 -21.91 9.96 33.37
CA LYS A 44 -22.12 9.43 32.00
C LYS A 44 -21.41 8.11 31.81
N GLU A 45 -20.16 7.99 32.23
CA GLU A 45 -19.37 6.76 32.17
C GLU A 45 -20.05 5.60 32.88
N ILE A 46 -20.47 5.82 34.16
CA ILE A 46 -21.16 4.79 34.95
C ILE A 46 -22.49 4.40 34.29
N LYS A 47 -23.28 5.35 33.84
CA LYS A 47 -24.59 5.08 33.21
C LYS A 47 -24.46 4.34 31.88
N LYS A 48 -23.47 4.69 31.06
CA LYS A 48 -23.26 4.12 29.73
C LYS A 48 -22.70 2.71 29.80
N HIS A 49 -21.76 2.46 30.72
CA HIS A 49 -20.97 1.23 30.72
C HIS A 49 -21.25 0.28 31.90
N ARG A 50 -22.29 0.53 32.71
CA ARG A 50 -22.75 -0.43 33.73
C ARG A 50 -23.42 -1.64 33.06
N GLU A 51 -23.24 -2.82 33.65
CA GLU A 51 -23.81 -4.09 33.19
C GLU A 51 -25.05 -4.43 33.99
N LEU A 52 -26.12 -4.91 33.34
CA LEU A 52 -27.31 -5.49 34.01
C LEU A 52 -26.96 -6.92 34.43
N VAL A 53 -26.73 -7.11 35.75
CA VAL A 53 -26.34 -8.42 36.30
C VAL A 53 -27.53 -9.21 36.84
N HIS A 54 -28.66 -8.58 37.06
CA HIS A 54 -29.91 -9.22 37.45
C HIS A 54 -31.10 -8.43 36.94
N LYS A 55 -32.02 -9.10 36.27
CA LYS A 55 -33.25 -8.53 35.76
C LYS A 55 -34.43 -8.93 36.70
N SER A 56 -35.15 -7.96 37.22
CA SER A 56 -36.35 -8.24 38.01
C SER A 56 -37.50 -8.72 37.14
N SER A 57 -38.49 -9.43 37.76
CA SER A 57 -39.77 -9.68 37.06
C SER A 57 -40.54 -8.36 36.89
N TYR A 58 -41.36 -8.26 35.86
CA TYR A 58 -42.16 -7.09 35.57
C TYR A 58 -43.04 -6.69 36.79
N LYS A 59 -43.67 -7.66 37.44
CA LYS A 59 -44.51 -7.48 38.61
C LYS A 59 -43.80 -6.84 39.81
N ILE A 60 -42.53 -7.19 40.01
CA ILE A 60 -41.71 -6.67 41.12
C ILE A 60 -41.20 -5.25 40.84
N ASN A 61 -41.05 -4.88 39.58
CA ASN A 61 -40.48 -3.58 39.16
C ASN A 61 -41.50 -2.42 39.24
N CYS A 62 -42.62 -2.61 39.85
CA CYS A 62 -43.64 -1.59 40.06
C CYS A 62 -43.49 -0.94 41.46
N ALA A 63 -43.45 0.39 41.51
CA ALA A 63 -43.40 1.15 42.77
C ALA A 63 -44.64 0.97 43.62
N ASN A 64 -45.80 0.73 42.99
CA ASN A 64 -47.09 0.52 43.65
C ASN A 64 -47.34 -0.95 44.08
N MET A 65 -46.36 -1.83 43.96
CA MET A 65 -46.48 -3.27 44.19
C MET A 65 -47.13 -3.62 45.54
N LYS A 66 -46.80 -2.88 46.64
CA LYS A 66 -47.30 -3.14 47.94
C LYS A 66 -48.82 -2.80 48.11
N ASN A 67 -49.31 -1.85 47.34
CA ASN A 67 -50.67 -1.35 47.37
C ASN A 67 -51.38 -1.62 46.03
N CYS A 68 -51.02 -2.72 45.37
CA CYS A 68 -51.58 -3.05 44.09
C CYS A 68 -53.06 -3.47 44.19
N SER A 69 -53.92 -2.76 43.48
CA SER A 69 -55.37 -3.05 43.38
C SER A 69 -55.68 -4.00 42.19
N HIS A 70 -54.72 -4.30 41.35
CA HIS A 70 -54.91 -5.05 40.12
C HIS A 70 -54.32 -6.51 40.14
N ASN A 71 -54.29 -7.10 41.35
CA ASN A 71 -53.78 -8.48 41.55
C ASN A 71 -52.44 -8.76 40.90
N HIS A 72 -51.56 -7.76 40.80
CA HIS A 72 -50.24 -7.83 40.15
C HIS A 72 -50.27 -8.16 38.64
N VAL A 73 -51.38 -7.93 37.96
CA VAL A 73 -51.45 -7.96 36.50
C VAL A 73 -50.90 -6.64 35.97
N CYS A 74 -49.66 -6.65 35.50
CA CYS A 74 -48.93 -5.42 35.14
C CYS A 74 -48.97 -5.09 33.64
N ASP A 75 -49.45 -5.99 32.80
CA ASP A 75 -49.55 -5.76 31.37
C ASP A 75 -50.68 -4.74 31.11
N ASN A 76 -50.32 -3.60 30.53
CA ASN A 76 -51.21 -2.46 30.30
C ASN A 76 -51.88 -1.86 31.58
N CYS A 77 -51.25 -2.04 32.75
CA CYS A 77 -51.78 -1.49 34.00
C CYS A 77 -51.64 0.06 34.04
N ALA A 78 -52.75 0.77 34.16
CA ALA A 78 -52.77 2.23 34.23
C ALA A 78 -52.01 2.80 35.45
N ASP A 79 -51.96 2.03 36.54
CA ASP A 79 -51.30 2.42 37.80
C ASP A 79 -49.84 1.95 37.87
N PHE A 80 -49.28 1.38 36.79
CA PHE A 80 -47.92 0.95 36.79
C PHE A 80 -46.95 2.14 36.85
N LYS A 81 -46.14 2.17 37.92
CA LYS A 81 -45.06 3.14 38.08
C LYS A 81 -43.74 2.41 38.21
N PRO A 82 -42.76 2.65 37.31
CA PRO A 82 -41.47 2.02 37.44
C PRO A 82 -40.81 2.29 38.78
N PHE A 83 -40.29 1.26 39.42
CA PHE A 83 -39.55 1.43 40.66
C PHE A 83 -38.24 2.18 40.42
N THR A 84 -38.01 3.23 41.18
CA THR A 84 -36.77 4.02 41.15
C THR A 84 -35.95 3.78 42.40
N CYS A 85 -34.64 3.50 42.21
CA CYS A 85 -33.69 3.33 43.29
C CYS A 85 -32.70 4.49 43.31
N ASN A 86 -32.61 5.24 44.42
CA ASN A 86 -31.70 6.38 44.50
C ASN A 86 -30.27 6.02 44.23
N ARG A 87 -29.77 4.83 44.67
CA ARG A 87 -28.40 4.37 44.42
C ARG A 87 -28.17 4.01 42.96
N ARG A 88 -29.08 3.23 42.37
CA ARG A 88 -28.98 2.75 41.00
C ARG A 88 -29.24 3.85 39.95
N ASP A 89 -30.27 4.66 40.22
CA ASP A 89 -30.81 5.56 39.18
C ASP A 89 -30.29 6.99 39.31
N ARG A 90 -29.85 7.40 40.54
CA ARG A 90 -29.30 8.74 40.80
C ARG A 90 -27.81 8.74 41.12
N SER A 91 -27.41 8.34 42.32
CA SER A 91 -26.00 8.39 42.76
C SER A 91 -25.67 7.20 43.67
N PRO A 92 -24.58 6.50 43.38
CA PRO A 92 -23.55 6.69 42.33
C PRO A 92 -24.01 6.26 40.92
N GLY A 93 -25.08 5.53 40.75
CA GLY A 93 -25.60 5.09 39.46
C GLY A 93 -25.38 3.59 39.18
N ALA A 94 -24.87 2.83 40.15
CA ALA A 94 -24.67 1.39 40.10
C ALA A 94 -24.92 0.76 41.48
N CYS A 95 -25.07 -0.57 41.50
CA CYS A 95 -25.37 -1.34 42.71
C CYS A 95 -24.12 -1.83 43.47
N ASN A 96 -22.91 -1.50 43.00
CA ASN A 96 -21.68 -1.86 43.70
C ASN A 96 -21.70 -1.31 45.15
N GLY A 97 -21.29 -2.11 46.11
CA GLY A 97 -21.26 -1.72 47.51
C GLY A 97 -22.62 -1.39 48.12
N CYS A 98 -23.72 -1.86 47.53
CA CYS A 98 -25.06 -1.68 48.09
C CYS A 98 -25.30 -2.62 49.26
N SER A 99 -25.58 -2.11 50.44
CA SER A 99 -25.90 -2.94 51.64
C SER A 99 -27.09 -3.87 51.46
N LYS A 100 -28.05 -3.48 50.62
CA LYS A 100 -29.24 -4.27 50.29
C LYS A 100 -29.05 -5.20 49.10
N TYR A 101 -27.84 -5.31 48.54
CA TYR A 101 -27.60 -6.02 47.27
C TYR A 101 -28.11 -7.45 47.28
N THR A 102 -27.86 -8.21 48.35
CA THR A 102 -28.22 -9.63 48.46
C THR A 102 -29.74 -9.84 48.46
N TYR A 103 -30.47 -8.97 49.14
CA TYR A 103 -31.93 -9.09 49.30
C TYR A 103 -32.73 -8.31 48.27
N CYS A 104 -32.07 -7.49 47.45
CA CYS A 104 -32.74 -6.70 46.46
C CYS A 104 -33.25 -7.58 45.32
N ARG A 105 -34.53 -7.47 44.99
CA ARG A 105 -35.19 -8.21 43.89
C ARG A 105 -35.42 -7.39 42.64
N TYR A 106 -34.99 -6.10 42.63
CA TYR A 106 -35.07 -5.20 41.47
C TYR A 106 -33.92 -5.36 40.55
N ASP A 107 -33.98 -4.75 39.36
CA ASP A 107 -32.88 -4.71 38.42
C ASP A 107 -31.60 -4.24 39.10
N LYS A 108 -30.54 -5.04 38.96
CA LYS A 108 -29.23 -4.75 39.53
C LYS A 108 -28.22 -4.46 38.41
N TYR A 109 -27.63 -3.29 38.48
CA TYR A 109 -26.56 -2.87 37.57
C TYR A 109 -25.25 -2.77 38.34
N ARG A 110 -24.21 -3.38 37.82
CA ARG A 110 -22.85 -3.23 38.34
C ARG A 110 -21.97 -2.52 37.34
N TYR A 111 -21.08 -1.71 37.85
CA TYR A 111 -20.01 -1.10 37.11
C TYR A 111 -18.72 -1.90 37.36
N LYS A 112 -18.07 -2.39 36.31
CA LYS A 112 -16.79 -3.10 36.36
C LYS A 112 -15.82 -2.40 35.40
N ALA A 113 -14.62 -2.07 35.87
CA ALA A 113 -13.65 -1.32 35.12
C ALA A 113 -13.24 -2.03 33.80
N ASP A 114 -12.95 -3.33 33.87
CA ASP A 114 -12.54 -4.13 32.72
C ASP A 114 -13.65 -4.23 31.67
N PHE A 115 -14.89 -4.54 32.11
CA PHE A 115 -16.04 -4.58 31.20
C PHE A 115 -16.29 -3.22 30.55
N SER A 116 -16.24 -2.14 31.35
CA SER A 116 -16.42 -0.78 30.85
C SER A 116 -15.36 -0.36 29.88
N HIS A 117 -14.10 -0.76 30.12
CA HIS A 117 -13.01 -0.49 29.20
C HIS A 117 -13.15 -1.26 27.88
N LYS A 118 -13.49 -2.54 27.96
CA LYS A 118 -13.75 -3.38 26.78
C LYS A 118 -14.86 -2.77 25.91
N LYS A 119 -16.01 -2.45 26.53
CA LYS A 119 -17.14 -1.84 25.83
C LYS A 119 -16.80 -0.48 25.24
N TYR A 120 -16.05 0.35 25.95
CA TYR A 120 -15.54 1.60 25.41
C TYR A 120 -14.64 1.39 24.18
N ARG A 121 -13.77 0.36 24.21
CA ARG A 121 -12.91 0.02 23.05
C ARG A 121 -13.75 -0.46 21.87
N GLU A 122 -14.76 -1.27 22.10
CA GLU A 122 -15.71 -1.70 21.08
C GLU A 122 -16.42 -0.49 20.45
N ASP A 123 -17.04 0.37 21.27
CA ASP A 123 -17.68 1.60 20.81
C ASP A 123 -16.73 2.51 20.00
N LEU A 124 -15.46 2.58 20.40
CA LEU A 124 -14.45 3.37 19.69
C LEU A 124 -14.09 2.79 18.33
N VAL A 125 -14.01 1.47 18.22
CA VAL A 125 -13.77 0.76 16.95
C VAL A 125 -15.01 0.92 16.06
N ASP A 126 -16.20 0.64 16.58
CA ASP A 126 -17.45 0.71 15.82
C ASP A 126 -17.74 2.13 15.31
N SER A 127 -17.41 3.16 16.09
CA SER A 127 -17.56 4.56 15.67
C SER A 127 -16.59 5.00 14.59
N ARG A 128 -15.52 4.23 14.36
CA ARG A 128 -14.49 4.45 13.32
C ARG A 128 -14.63 3.48 12.15
N THR A 129 -15.53 2.50 12.25
CA THR A 129 -15.85 1.60 11.14
C THR A 129 -16.75 2.32 10.15
N GLY A 130 -16.41 2.12 8.86
CA GLY A 130 -17.11 2.78 7.76
C GLY A 130 -16.33 3.96 7.20
N ILE A 131 -16.89 4.56 6.17
CA ILE A 131 -16.33 5.69 5.46
C ILE A 131 -17.19 6.90 5.77
N ASN A 132 -16.55 8.02 6.09
CA ASN A 132 -17.25 9.30 6.23
C ASN A 132 -17.48 9.93 4.86
N MET A 133 -18.31 9.28 4.04
CA MET A 133 -18.57 9.64 2.65
C MET A 133 -20.01 9.24 2.28
N SER A 134 -20.73 10.12 1.58
CA SER A 134 -22.05 9.81 1.00
C SER A 134 -21.93 8.86 -0.19
N TYR A 135 -23.04 8.27 -0.61
CA TYR A 135 -23.08 7.40 -1.79
C TYR A 135 -22.71 8.15 -3.08
N GLU A 136 -23.18 9.40 -3.22
CA GLU A 136 -22.86 10.25 -4.37
C GLU A 136 -21.37 10.59 -4.45
N GLU A 137 -20.75 10.90 -3.32
CA GLU A 137 -19.31 11.15 -3.24
C GLU A 137 -18.52 9.88 -3.57
N CYS A 138 -18.96 8.71 -3.06
CA CYS A 138 -18.34 7.43 -3.38
C CYS A 138 -18.43 7.11 -4.87
N LYS A 139 -19.60 7.36 -5.49
CA LYS A 139 -19.81 7.17 -6.92
C LYS A 139 -18.92 8.08 -7.76
N ALA A 140 -18.88 9.38 -7.43
CA ALA A 140 -18.04 10.33 -8.13
C ALA A 140 -16.54 9.94 -8.07
N MET A 141 -16.10 9.44 -6.91
CA MET A 141 -14.74 8.91 -6.73
C MET A 141 -14.53 7.62 -7.56
N ALA A 142 -15.50 6.73 -7.60
CA ALA A 142 -15.45 5.50 -8.38
C ALA A 142 -15.38 5.77 -9.89
N ASP A 143 -16.11 6.78 -10.38
CA ASP A 143 -16.11 7.17 -11.79
C ASP A 143 -14.71 7.59 -12.30
N ILE A 144 -13.85 8.09 -11.40
CA ILE A 144 -12.44 8.39 -11.69
C ILE A 144 -11.55 7.16 -11.50
N ILE A 145 -11.65 6.48 -10.34
CA ILE A 145 -10.70 5.45 -9.92
C ILE A 145 -10.87 4.15 -10.71
N VAL A 146 -12.11 3.72 -10.95
CA VAL A 146 -12.38 2.39 -11.54
C VAL A 146 -11.80 2.25 -12.95
N PRO A 147 -12.02 3.19 -13.89
CA PRO A 147 -11.44 3.07 -15.23
C PRO A 147 -9.91 3.13 -15.20
N LEU A 148 -9.32 3.97 -14.33
CA LEU A 148 -7.87 4.10 -14.25
C LEU A 148 -7.19 2.85 -13.68
N ILE A 149 -7.74 2.23 -12.62
CA ILE A 149 -7.22 0.94 -12.12
C ILE A 149 -7.34 -0.15 -13.19
N LYS A 150 -8.47 -0.22 -13.89
CA LYS A 150 -8.68 -1.20 -14.98
C LYS A 150 -7.76 -0.97 -16.17
N ALA A 151 -7.40 0.29 -16.47
CA ALA A 151 -6.38 0.63 -17.46
C ALA A 151 -4.94 0.36 -16.97
N GLY A 152 -4.77 -0.20 -15.75
CA GLY A 152 -3.47 -0.61 -15.21
C GLY A 152 -2.67 0.52 -14.55
N HIS A 153 -3.27 1.66 -14.21
CA HIS A 153 -2.59 2.70 -13.44
C HIS A 153 -2.41 2.28 -11.97
N SER A 154 -1.30 2.69 -11.36
CA SER A 154 -1.07 2.43 -9.93
C SER A 154 -1.89 3.36 -9.05
N PRO A 155 -2.31 2.93 -7.84
CA PRO A 155 -2.97 3.82 -6.88
C PRO A 155 -2.18 5.10 -6.58
N TYR A 156 -0.85 5.01 -6.50
CA TYR A 156 0.02 6.17 -6.34
C TYR A 156 -0.13 7.16 -7.51
N HIS A 157 -0.07 6.66 -8.76
CA HIS A 157 -0.26 7.50 -9.95
C HIS A 157 -1.62 8.21 -9.93
N ILE A 158 -2.68 7.48 -9.57
CA ILE A 158 -4.04 8.02 -9.53
C ILE A 158 -4.15 9.17 -8.53
N VAL A 159 -3.76 8.97 -7.27
CA VAL A 159 -3.88 10.02 -6.24
C VAL A 159 -2.98 11.22 -6.51
N THR A 160 -1.84 11.02 -7.19
CA THR A 160 -0.91 12.09 -7.54
C THR A 160 -1.48 13.00 -8.64
N ASN A 161 -2.15 12.41 -9.64
CA ASN A 161 -2.68 13.16 -10.80
C ASN A 161 -4.15 13.60 -10.61
N HIS A 162 -4.82 13.11 -9.55
CA HIS A 162 -6.20 13.46 -9.21
C HIS A 162 -6.30 14.00 -7.78
N PRO A 163 -5.75 15.21 -7.51
CA PRO A 163 -5.77 15.81 -6.17
C PRO A 163 -7.19 16.09 -5.67
N GLU A 164 -8.18 16.19 -6.56
CA GLU A 164 -9.60 16.34 -6.23
C GLU A 164 -10.15 15.18 -5.41
N LEU A 165 -9.55 13.99 -5.49
CA LEU A 165 -9.92 12.82 -4.67
C LEU A 165 -9.65 13.05 -3.17
N ASN A 166 -8.70 13.93 -2.85
CA ASN A 166 -8.32 14.30 -1.47
C ASN A 166 -8.11 13.11 -0.53
N ILE A 167 -7.52 12.03 -1.04
CA ILE A 167 -7.18 10.82 -0.28
C ILE A 167 -5.71 10.46 -0.45
N SER A 168 -5.16 9.74 0.53
CA SER A 168 -3.82 9.17 0.40
C SER A 168 -3.85 7.86 -0.40
N GLU A 169 -2.70 7.48 -0.97
CA GLU A 169 -2.53 6.19 -1.61
C GLU A 169 -2.94 5.02 -0.70
N LYS A 170 -2.53 5.07 0.58
CA LYS A 170 -2.88 4.06 1.58
C LYS A 170 -4.40 3.99 1.81
N THR A 171 -5.07 5.14 1.78
CA THR A 171 -6.54 5.20 1.91
C THR A 171 -7.20 4.55 0.70
N LEU A 172 -6.69 4.79 -0.50
CA LEU A 172 -7.20 4.18 -1.73
C LEU A 172 -7.05 2.65 -1.70
N TYR A 173 -5.88 2.14 -1.29
CA TYR A 173 -5.70 0.69 -1.09
C TYR A 173 -6.70 0.12 -0.08
N ASN A 174 -6.90 0.78 1.06
CA ASN A 174 -7.85 0.34 2.08
C ASN A 174 -9.30 0.32 1.53
N TYR A 175 -9.68 1.31 0.74
CA TYR A 175 -11.01 1.36 0.14
C TYR A 175 -11.26 0.21 -0.84
N ILE A 176 -10.28 -0.08 -1.70
CA ILE A 176 -10.35 -1.20 -2.64
C ILE A 176 -10.38 -2.54 -1.88
N GLU A 177 -9.51 -2.73 -0.89
CA GLU A 177 -9.42 -3.96 -0.08
C GLU A 177 -10.69 -4.22 0.75
N ASN A 178 -11.31 -3.17 1.27
CA ASN A 178 -12.57 -3.26 2.00
C ASN A 178 -13.79 -3.36 1.08
N GLY A 179 -13.60 -3.37 -0.23
CA GLY A 179 -14.65 -3.57 -1.22
C GLY A 179 -15.60 -2.40 -1.39
N ILE A 180 -15.16 -1.16 -1.07
CA ILE A 180 -15.97 0.06 -1.19
C ILE A 180 -16.44 0.29 -2.62
N PHE A 181 -15.57 0.00 -3.59
CA PHE A 181 -15.86 0.16 -5.01
C PHE A 181 -16.40 -1.11 -5.69
N ARG A 182 -16.76 -2.14 -4.91
CA ARG A 182 -17.25 -3.41 -5.46
C ARG A 182 -18.53 -3.26 -6.30
N GLU A 183 -19.46 -2.43 -5.85
CA GLU A 183 -20.69 -2.13 -6.58
C GLU A 183 -20.44 -1.46 -7.93
N PHE A 184 -19.32 -0.73 -8.04
CA PHE A 184 -18.86 -0.07 -9.27
C PHE A 184 -17.93 -0.97 -10.11
N GLY A 185 -17.82 -2.25 -9.75
CA GLY A 185 -17.10 -3.28 -10.50
C GLY A 185 -15.58 -3.27 -10.31
N LEU A 186 -15.06 -2.68 -9.23
CA LEU A 186 -13.65 -2.74 -8.86
C LEU A 186 -13.46 -3.72 -7.69
N LEU A 187 -12.59 -4.69 -7.90
CA LEU A 187 -12.21 -5.69 -6.91
C LEU A 187 -10.73 -5.52 -6.52
N ASP A 188 -10.35 -6.08 -5.39
CA ASP A 188 -8.97 -6.10 -4.93
C ASP A 188 -8.03 -6.93 -5.84
N ILE A 189 -8.61 -7.83 -6.63
CA ILE A 189 -7.89 -8.61 -7.64
C ILE A 189 -7.42 -7.74 -8.83
N ASP A 190 -8.05 -6.61 -9.09
CA ASP A 190 -7.68 -5.67 -10.15
C ASP A 190 -6.38 -4.91 -9.82
N LEU A 191 -5.90 -4.98 -8.57
CA LEU A 191 -4.62 -4.39 -8.17
C LEU A 191 -3.43 -5.23 -8.68
N ARG A 192 -2.40 -4.55 -9.23
CA ARG A 192 -1.23 -5.12 -9.93
C ARG A 192 -0.54 -6.30 -9.23
N ILE A 193 -0.56 -6.42 -7.90
CA ILE A 193 0.31 -7.33 -7.15
C ILE A 193 -0.45 -8.46 -6.44
N LYS A 194 -1.74 -8.32 -6.17
CA LYS A 194 -2.48 -9.30 -5.33
C LYS A 194 -2.62 -10.69 -5.95
N THR A 195 -2.72 -10.81 -7.27
CA THR A 195 -2.88 -12.08 -7.98
C THR A 195 -1.60 -12.92 -8.09
N LYS A 196 -0.42 -12.35 -7.83
CA LYS A 196 0.89 -12.98 -8.11
C LYS A 196 1.64 -13.50 -6.89
N ARG A 197 1.06 -13.54 -5.69
CA ARG A 197 1.68 -14.17 -4.51
C ARG A 197 1.59 -15.70 -4.56
N LYS A 198 2.05 -16.34 -5.62
CA LYS A 198 2.48 -17.75 -5.53
C LYS A 198 3.82 -17.78 -4.81
N ILE A 199 3.84 -18.42 -3.63
CA ILE A 199 5.09 -18.79 -2.94
C ILE A 199 5.77 -19.82 -3.84
N THR A 200 6.62 -19.37 -4.75
CA THR A 200 7.46 -20.27 -5.55
C THR A 200 8.56 -20.81 -4.64
N LYS A 201 8.52 -22.11 -4.34
CA LYS A 201 9.68 -22.81 -3.78
C LYS A 201 10.83 -22.58 -4.77
N LYS A 202 11.93 -21.93 -4.29
CA LYS A 202 13.13 -21.75 -5.11
C LYS A 202 13.66 -23.11 -5.51
N ALA A 203 13.54 -23.47 -6.78
CA ALA A 203 14.30 -24.59 -7.33
C ALA A 203 15.77 -24.17 -7.32
N SER A 204 16.60 -24.89 -6.61
CA SER A 204 18.04 -24.67 -6.62
C SER A 204 18.60 -25.19 -7.96
N ASN A 205 18.66 -24.33 -8.94
CA ASN A 205 19.39 -24.62 -10.16
C ASN A 205 20.88 -24.64 -9.83
N LYS A 206 21.52 -25.81 -9.93
CA LYS A 206 22.97 -25.94 -9.79
C LYS A 206 23.64 -25.13 -10.91
N TYR A 207 24.30 -24.04 -10.53
CA TYR A 207 25.09 -23.22 -11.43
C TYR A 207 26.26 -24.04 -11.98
N LYS A 208 26.33 -24.21 -13.32
CA LYS A 208 27.52 -24.73 -14.01
C LYS A 208 28.44 -23.56 -14.30
N LYS A 209 29.63 -23.58 -13.66
CA LYS A 209 30.71 -22.60 -13.91
C LYS A 209 31.19 -22.73 -15.33
N ARG A 210 30.97 -21.73 -16.21
CA ARG A 210 31.58 -21.68 -17.55
C ARG A 210 33.02 -21.21 -17.43
N GLU A 211 33.96 -21.87 -18.16
CA GLU A 211 35.41 -21.69 -17.98
C GLU A 211 36.04 -20.58 -18.82
N ASP A 212 35.37 -20.04 -19.83
CA ASP A 212 35.96 -18.98 -20.65
C ASP A 212 35.37 -17.60 -20.29
N LYS A 213 36.21 -16.74 -19.71
CA LYS A 213 35.81 -15.47 -19.10
C LYS A 213 36.65 -14.28 -19.51
N LYS A 214 37.30 -14.32 -20.72
CA LYS A 214 38.13 -13.23 -21.20
C LYS A 214 37.40 -11.88 -21.21
N TYR A 215 36.11 -11.86 -21.56
CA TYR A 215 35.32 -10.65 -21.59
C TYR A 215 35.10 -10.01 -20.19
N LEU A 216 35.35 -10.75 -19.09
CA LEU A 216 35.24 -10.24 -17.72
C LEU A 216 36.48 -9.53 -17.21
N ASN A 217 37.62 -9.58 -17.91
CA ASN A 217 38.84 -8.96 -17.45
C ASN A 217 38.67 -7.43 -17.36
N GLY A 218 38.82 -6.86 -16.17
CA GLY A 218 38.61 -5.44 -15.90
C GLY A 218 37.14 -4.97 -16.02
N ARG A 219 36.17 -5.91 -15.98
CA ARG A 219 34.75 -5.64 -16.18
C ARG A 219 33.87 -6.35 -15.17
N THR A 220 34.43 -6.79 -14.03
CA THR A 220 33.66 -7.40 -12.94
C THR A 220 32.87 -6.34 -12.15
N TYR A 221 32.00 -6.78 -11.26
CA TYR A 221 31.30 -5.84 -10.37
C TYR A 221 32.23 -5.10 -9.43
N ASP A 222 33.31 -5.75 -8.98
CA ASP A 222 34.34 -5.08 -8.18
C ASP A 222 35.09 -4.01 -9.00
N ASP A 223 35.37 -4.29 -10.28
CA ASP A 223 35.94 -3.30 -11.23
C ASP A 223 34.98 -2.11 -11.42
N PHE A 224 33.66 -2.37 -11.48
CA PHE A 224 32.63 -1.32 -11.54
C PHE A 224 32.67 -0.40 -10.30
N ILE A 225 32.75 -0.99 -9.11
CA ILE A 225 32.82 -0.21 -7.85
C ILE A 225 34.07 0.66 -7.83
N ASN A 226 35.22 0.10 -8.19
CA ASN A 226 36.48 0.84 -8.24
C ASN A 226 36.43 1.97 -9.28
N TYR A 227 35.95 1.67 -10.47
CA TYR A 227 35.83 2.64 -11.56
C TYR A 227 34.91 3.81 -11.22
N THR A 228 33.76 3.55 -10.61
CA THR A 228 32.82 4.60 -10.21
C THR A 228 33.30 5.40 -9.00
N ALA A 229 34.15 4.82 -8.15
CA ALA A 229 34.80 5.55 -7.05
C ALA A 229 35.82 6.59 -7.57
N GLU A 230 36.56 6.23 -8.63
CA GLU A 230 37.55 7.10 -9.27
C GLU A 230 36.90 8.13 -10.22
N ASN A 231 35.82 7.75 -10.90
CA ASN A 231 35.11 8.57 -11.89
C ASN A 231 33.69 8.90 -11.37
N LYS A 232 33.58 9.99 -10.64
CA LYS A 232 32.30 10.41 -10.07
C LYS A 232 31.37 11.01 -11.13
N ASN A 233 30.07 10.85 -10.91
CA ASN A 233 28.99 11.43 -11.72
C ASN A 233 28.90 10.89 -13.17
N LEU A 234 29.32 9.64 -13.41
CA LEU A 234 29.05 8.98 -14.68
C LEU A 234 27.64 8.37 -14.67
N SER A 235 26.93 8.58 -15.76
CA SER A 235 25.61 8.01 -15.98
C SER A 235 25.70 6.48 -16.14
N VAL A 236 24.83 5.76 -15.43
CA VAL A 236 24.77 4.31 -15.43
C VAL A 236 23.46 3.82 -16.02
N VAL A 237 23.55 2.95 -17.02
CA VAL A 237 22.41 2.27 -17.62
C VAL A 237 22.47 0.79 -17.25
N GLU A 238 21.40 0.26 -16.68
CA GLU A 238 21.26 -1.19 -16.49
C GLU A 238 20.63 -1.82 -17.73
N MET A 239 21.26 -2.87 -18.27
CA MET A 239 20.81 -3.60 -19.45
C MET A 239 20.45 -5.05 -19.11
N ASP A 240 19.37 -5.56 -19.70
CA ASP A 240 18.93 -6.96 -19.54
C ASP A 240 18.04 -7.38 -20.71
N THR A 241 17.66 -8.66 -20.74
CA THR A 241 16.73 -9.21 -21.75
C THR A 241 15.49 -9.77 -21.08
N VAL A 242 14.32 -9.35 -21.54
CA VAL A 242 13.02 -9.90 -21.10
C VAL A 242 12.45 -10.77 -22.22
N TYR A 243 12.10 -12.00 -21.86
CA TYR A 243 11.51 -12.99 -22.79
C TYR A 243 10.61 -13.96 -22.04
N ASN A 244 9.65 -14.55 -22.73
CA ASN A 244 8.79 -15.61 -22.20
C ASN A 244 9.21 -16.98 -22.74
N ASN A 245 9.58 -17.05 -24.02
CA ASN A 245 10.16 -18.23 -24.62
C ASN A 245 11.64 -17.96 -24.97
N GLY A 246 12.55 -18.72 -24.37
CA GLY A 246 13.99 -18.53 -24.55
C GLY A 246 14.53 -19.07 -25.88
N SER A 247 13.72 -19.84 -26.64
CA SER A 247 14.16 -20.49 -27.88
C SER A 247 13.71 -19.80 -29.15
N THR A 248 12.53 -19.18 -29.13
CA THR A 248 11.85 -18.70 -30.36
C THR A 248 11.58 -17.19 -30.36
N GLY A 249 11.86 -16.47 -29.27
CA GLY A 249 11.56 -15.03 -29.20
C GLY A 249 10.07 -14.72 -29.31
N PRO A 250 9.67 -13.47 -29.48
CA PRO A 250 10.53 -12.28 -29.48
C PRO A 250 11.15 -11.95 -28.12
N PHE A 251 12.13 -11.06 -28.18
CA PHE A 251 12.88 -10.62 -27.00
C PHE A 251 12.78 -9.10 -26.87
N MET A 252 12.77 -8.62 -25.62
CA MET A 252 12.91 -7.20 -25.31
C MET A 252 14.27 -6.97 -24.67
N GLN A 253 15.16 -6.28 -25.36
CA GLN A 253 16.37 -5.76 -24.75
C GLN A 253 16.02 -4.46 -24.05
N THR A 254 16.21 -4.42 -22.75
CA THR A 254 15.78 -3.32 -21.87
C THR A 254 16.98 -2.53 -21.39
N PHE A 255 16.87 -1.20 -21.42
CA PHE A 255 17.84 -0.25 -20.91
C PHE A 255 17.17 0.61 -19.86
N LYS A 256 17.74 0.66 -18.67
CA LYS A 256 17.25 1.48 -17.55
C LYS A 256 18.26 2.57 -17.24
N PHE A 257 17.92 3.79 -17.55
CA PHE A 257 18.66 4.98 -17.14
C PHE A 257 18.40 5.24 -15.66
N LEU A 258 19.41 5.08 -14.81
CA LEU A 258 19.23 5.13 -13.36
C LEU A 258 18.91 6.53 -12.87
N ASP A 259 19.51 7.56 -13.44
CA ASP A 259 19.37 8.95 -13.01
C ASP A 259 17.94 9.48 -13.19
N TYR A 260 17.27 9.03 -14.24
CA TYR A 260 15.92 9.46 -14.61
C TYR A 260 14.84 8.42 -14.33
N SER A 261 15.23 7.22 -13.89
CA SER A 261 14.35 6.05 -13.84
C SER A 261 13.62 5.73 -15.15
N PHE A 262 14.13 6.25 -16.26
CA PHE A 262 13.57 6.06 -17.60
C PHE A 262 13.96 4.69 -18.15
N MET A 263 13.03 4.02 -18.83
CA MET A 263 13.27 2.74 -19.50
C MET A 263 13.21 2.94 -21.01
N PHE A 264 14.14 2.32 -21.72
CA PHE A 264 14.10 2.16 -23.18
C PHE A 264 14.04 0.67 -23.51
N ILE A 265 13.30 0.28 -24.53
CA ILE A 265 13.18 -1.12 -24.97
C ILE A 265 13.49 -1.21 -26.46
N VAL A 266 14.37 -2.13 -26.80
CA VAL A 266 14.60 -2.53 -28.21
C VAL A 266 13.96 -3.89 -28.44
N TYR A 267 13.12 -3.97 -29.45
CA TYR A 267 12.56 -5.22 -29.95
C TYR A 267 13.63 -6.04 -30.65
N GLN A 268 13.75 -7.32 -30.31
CA GLN A 268 14.72 -8.23 -30.87
C GLN A 268 14.02 -9.54 -31.32
N GLU A 269 14.32 -10.02 -32.49
CA GLU A 269 13.84 -11.33 -32.97
C GLU A 269 14.69 -12.47 -32.42
N GLU A 270 15.97 -12.21 -32.18
CA GLU A 270 16.95 -13.19 -31.71
C GLU A 270 17.64 -12.74 -30.44
N LYS A 271 18.05 -13.72 -29.61
CA LYS A 271 18.82 -13.51 -28.40
C LYS A 271 20.27 -13.96 -28.59
N THR A 272 21.00 -13.22 -29.39
CA THR A 272 22.43 -13.47 -29.70
C THR A 272 23.29 -12.31 -29.23
N ALA A 273 24.58 -12.54 -29.04
CA ALA A 273 25.50 -11.46 -28.68
C ALA A 273 25.51 -10.36 -29.77
N LYS A 274 25.38 -10.72 -31.00
CA LYS A 274 25.33 -9.79 -32.15
C LYS A 274 24.06 -8.91 -32.05
N SER A 275 22.87 -9.50 -31.85
CA SER A 275 21.63 -8.75 -31.77
C SER A 275 21.60 -7.80 -30.56
N MET A 276 22.23 -8.19 -29.45
CA MET A 276 22.32 -7.30 -28.27
C MET A 276 23.27 -6.10 -28.55
N VAL A 277 24.37 -6.29 -29.30
CA VAL A 277 25.25 -5.19 -29.75
C VAL A 277 24.48 -4.27 -30.70
N GLU A 278 23.79 -4.83 -31.71
CA GLU A 278 22.94 -4.07 -32.64
C GLU A 278 21.87 -3.24 -31.94
N GLY A 279 21.33 -3.73 -30.80
CA GLY A 279 20.39 -2.96 -29.97
C GLY A 279 21.06 -1.78 -29.26
N VAL A 280 22.31 -1.87 -28.88
CA VAL A 280 23.10 -0.73 -28.36
C VAL A 280 23.41 0.25 -29.46
N ASP A 281 23.78 -0.23 -30.67
CA ASP A 281 23.97 0.61 -31.86
C ASP A 281 22.71 1.40 -32.22
N PHE A 282 21.57 0.75 -32.09
CA PHE A 282 20.28 1.38 -32.30
C PHE A 282 19.98 2.50 -31.27
N LEU A 283 20.31 2.26 -30.01
CA LEU A 283 20.17 3.28 -28.96
C LEU A 283 21.10 4.47 -29.21
N GLU A 284 22.36 4.20 -29.59
CA GLU A 284 23.34 5.24 -29.96
C GLU A 284 22.87 6.09 -31.14
N LYS A 285 22.34 5.43 -32.20
CA LYS A 285 21.76 6.14 -33.34
C LYS A 285 20.62 7.10 -32.97
N ILE A 286 19.80 6.73 -31.96
CA ILE A 286 18.70 7.58 -31.51
C ILE A 286 19.20 8.76 -30.68
N LEU A 287 20.18 8.52 -29.81
CA LEU A 287 20.74 9.57 -28.95
C LEU A 287 21.74 10.48 -29.71
N GLY A 288 22.41 9.96 -30.70
CA GLY A 288 23.62 10.54 -31.28
C GLY A 288 24.86 10.26 -30.42
N GLU A 289 26.02 10.30 -31.02
CA GLU A 289 27.30 9.89 -30.41
C GLU A 289 27.61 10.67 -29.10
N ASP A 290 27.51 12.01 -29.16
CA ASP A 290 27.83 12.88 -28.02
C ASP A 290 26.95 12.55 -26.82
N LEU A 291 25.64 12.50 -27.01
CA LEU A 291 24.68 12.27 -25.97
C LEU A 291 24.74 10.82 -25.47
N PHE A 292 24.98 9.86 -26.34
CA PHE A 292 25.17 8.46 -25.96
C PHE A 292 26.35 8.32 -25.00
N SER A 293 27.50 8.95 -25.32
CA SER A 293 28.72 8.87 -24.49
C SER A 293 28.50 9.51 -23.09
N GLU A 294 27.63 10.53 -22.99
CA GLU A 294 27.26 11.19 -21.74
C GLU A 294 26.26 10.35 -20.93
N GLU A 295 25.15 9.95 -21.54
CA GLU A 295 24.01 9.31 -20.85
C GLU A 295 24.17 7.80 -20.68
N VAL A 296 25.03 7.15 -21.47
CA VAL A 296 25.33 5.73 -21.45
C VAL A 296 26.83 5.49 -21.20
N ALA A 297 27.40 6.31 -20.33
CA ALA A 297 28.82 6.23 -19.98
C ALA A 297 29.19 4.84 -19.42
N ILE A 298 28.28 4.20 -18.70
CA ILE A 298 28.44 2.86 -18.14
C ILE A 298 27.22 2.02 -18.46
N ILE A 299 27.42 0.82 -19.02
CA ILE A 299 26.41 -0.23 -19.10
C ILE A 299 26.69 -1.30 -18.06
N LYS A 300 25.68 -1.61 -17.22
CA LYS A 300 25.74 -2.68 -16.23
C LYS A 300 24.78 -3.80 -16.61
N THR A 301 25.27 -5.03 -16.75
CA THR A 301 24.47 -6.19 -17.19
C THR A 301 24.79 -7.45 -16.39
N ASP A 302 24.12 -8.56 -16.66
CA ASP A 302 24.48 -9.87 -16.11
C ASP A 302 25.48 -10.62 -17.01
N ARG A 303 25.85 -11.82 -16.58
CA ARG A 303 26.79 -12.70 -17.33
C ARG A 303 26.05 -13.64 -18.27
N GLY A 304 24.97 -13.20 -18.91
CA GLY A 304 24.26 -13.94 -19.93
C GLY A 304 25.16 -14.19 -21.16
N SER A 305 24.89 -15.29 -21.86
CA SER A 305 25.66 -15.60 -23.08
C SER A 305 25.45 -14.56 -24.19
N GLU A 306 24.32 -13.89 -24.16
CA GLU A 306 23.96 -12.81 -25.08
C GLU A 306 24.73 -11.51 -24.83
N PHE A 307 25.35 -11.37 -23.66
CA PHE A 307 26.16 -10.19 -23.32
C PHE A 307 27.68 -10.43 -23.31
N CYS A 308 28.16 -11.53 -23.90
CA CYS A 308 29.57 -11.89 -23.83
C CYS A 308 30.47 -11.11 -24.78
N ASP A 309 29.92 -10.32 -25.71
CA ASP A 309 30.69 -9.49 -26.64
C ASP A 309 30.96 -8.08 -26.07
N ALA A 310 31.85 -8.01 -25.06
CA ALA A 310 32.17 -6.76 -24.40
C ALA A 310 32.79 -5.73 -25.36
N GLU A 311 33.64 -6.17 -26.27
CA GLU A 311 34.33 -5.31 -27.25
C GLU A 311 33.30 -4.69 -28.23
N GLY A 312 32.33 -5.48 -28.70
CA GLY A 312 31.26 -5.00 -29.55
C GLY A 312 30.41 -3.93 -28.86
N PHE A 313 30.09 -4.08 -27.55
CA PHE A 313 29.36 -3.06 -26.78
C PHE A 313 30.20 -1.79 -26.61
N GLU A 314 31.45 -1.88 -26.27
CA GLU A 314 32.33 -0.73 -26.01
C GLU A 314 32.73 0.02 -27.24
N LYS A 315 32.84 -0.62 -28.43
CA LYS A 315 33.31 -0.07 -29.71
C LYS A 315 34.41 0.97 -29.50
N GLU A 316 35.63 0.46 -29.31
CA GLU A 316 36.78 1.32 -29.14
C GLU A 316 37.33 1.73 -30.54
N GLU A 317 37.07 2.97 -30.94
CA GLU A 317 37.58 3.57 -32.14
C GLU A 317 38.51 4.73 -31.79
N ASN A 318 39.71 4.78 -32.38
CA ASN A 318 40.69 5.86 -32.18
C ASN A 318 41.00 6.19 -30.70
N GLU A 319 41.16 5.15 -29.86
CA GLU A 319 41.44 5.27 -28.41
C GLU A 319 40.26 5.83 -27.59
N SER A 320 39.10 6.08 -28.18
CA SER A 320 37.90 6.47 -27.48
C SER A 320 36.89 5.34 -27.42
N ARG A 321 36.33 5.10 -26.23
CA ARG A 321 35.24 4.16 -26.03
C ARG A 321 33.92 4.89 -26.00
N ARG A 322 32.90 4.35 -26.71
CA ARG A 322 31.55 4.92 -26.65
C ARG A 322 30.87 4.70 -25.29
N THR A 323 31.20 3.61 -24.57
CA THR A 323 30.69 3.24 -23.26
C THR A 323 31.62 2.25 -22.57
N ARG A 324 31.41 2.02 -21.27
CA ARG A 324 32.08 0.91 -20.54
C ARG A 324 31.04 -0.10 -20.05
N ILE A 325 31.29 -1.39 -20.27
CA ILE A 325 30.42 -2.45 -19.82
C ILE A 325 30.98 -3.14 -18.57
N PHE A 326 30.10 -3.37 -17.57
CA PHE A 326 30.43 -4.14 -16.37
C PHE A 326 29.38 -5.22 -16.10
N TYR A 327 29.85 -6.32 -15.53
CA TYR A 327 29.05 -7.52 -15.32
C TYR A 327 28.78 -7.77 -13.83
N CYS A 328 27.52 -7.86 -13.48
CA CYS A 328 27.09 -8.24 -12.12
C CYS A 328 27.52 -9.66 -11.78
N ASP A 329 27.63 -9.95 -10.48
CA ASP A 329 27.94 -11.30 -10.04
C ASP A 329 26.78 -12.25 -10.26
N PRO A 330 27.06 -13.54 -10.48
CA PRO A 330 26.02 -14.53 -10.64
C PRO A 330 25.14 -14.61 -9.39
N MET A 331 23.82 -14.62 -9.58
CA MET A 331 22.80 -14.68 -8.53
C MET A 331 22.77 -13.47 -7.56
N ALA A 332 23.46 -12.39 -7.87
CA ALA A 332 23.46 -11.15 -7.11
C ALA A 332 22.41 -10.16 -7.64
N SER A 333 21.13 -10.52 -7.54
CA SER A 333 20.01 -9.73 -8.09
C SER A 333 19.95 -8.30 -7.55
N GLY A 334 20.39 -8.09 -6.30
CA GLY A 334 20.47 -6.75 -5.70
C GLY A 334 21.41 -5.77 -6.45
N GLN A 335 22.34 -6.27 -7.26
CA GLN A 335 23.23 -5.42 -8.05
C GLN A 335 22.55 -4.76 -9.27
N LYS A 336 21.35 -5.25 -9.68
CA LYS A 336 20.47 -4.69 -10.73
C LYS A 336 19.05 -4.44 -10.21
N GLY A 337 18.90 -4.04 -8.97
CA GLY A 337 17.58 -3.93 -8.31
C GLY A 337 16.62 -2.94 -8.97
N SER A 338 17.14 -1.90 -9.61
CA SER A 338 16.31 -0.89 -10.29
C SER A 338 15.65 -1.47 -11.54
N LEU A 339 16.40 -2.17 -12.37
CA LEU A 339 15.88 -2.80 -13.59
C LEU A 339 14.90 -3.95 -13.27
N GLU A 340 15.19 -4.76 -12.23
CA GLU A 340 14.29 -5.83 -11.80
C GLU A 340 12.90 -5.33 -11.39
N ASN A 341 12.81 -4.14 -10.78
CA ASN A 341 11.52 -3.55 -10.45
C ASN A 341 10.74 -3.14 -11.71
N ASN A 342 11.41 -2.60 -12.72
CA ASN A 342 10.76 -2.29 -14.00
C ASN A 342 10.36 -3.55 -14.76
N HIS A 343 11.12 -4.63 -14.66
CA HIS A 343 10.74 -5.93 -15.23
C HIS A 343 9.44 -6.47 -14.60
N LYS A 344 9.15 -6.16 -13.33
CA LYS A 344 7.84 -6.49 -12.72
C LYS A 344 6.70 -5.72 -13.39
N GLU A 345 6.92 -4.47 -13.80
CA GLU A 345 5.93 -3.69 -14.54
C GLU A 345 5.72 -4.25 -15.96
N ILE A 346 6.81 -4.62 -16.66
CA ILE A 346 6.71 -5.34 -17.95
C ILE A 346 5.93 -6.65 -17.76
N ARG A 347 6.22 -7.41 -16.70
CA ARG A 347 5.56 -8.68 -16.41
C ARG A 347 4.09 -8.54 -16.01
N TYR A 348 3.69 -7.37 -15.58
CA TYR A 348 2.28 -7.06 -15.37
C TYR A 348 1.53 -6.92 -16.72
N ILE A 349 2.15 -6.26 -17.70
CA ILE A 349 1.59 -6.09 -19.05
C ILE A 349 1.74 -7.38 -19.87
N CYS A 350 2.90 -8.02 -19.78
CA CYS A 350 3.29 -9.22 -20.51
C CYS A 350 3.60 -10.38 -19.55
N PRO A 351 2.59 -11.08 -19.01
CA PRO A 351 2.77 -12.19 -18.09
C PRO A 351 3.65 -13.30 -18.68
N LYS A 352 4.47 -13.91 -17.82
CA LYS A 352 5.49 -14.90 -18.24
C LYS A 352 4.88 -16.18 -18.79
N GLU A 353 3.65 -16.46 -18.43
CA GLU A 353 2.89 -17.66 -18.83
C GLU A 353 2.43 -17.64 -20.30
N ASN A 354 2.35 -16.44 -20.90
CA ASN A 354 1.90 -16.26 -22.28
C ASN A 354 3.11 -15.97 -23.20
N ASP A 355 3.06 -16.43 -24.44
CA ASP A 355 4.09 -16.05 -25.42
C ASP A 355 3.98 -14.55 -25.74
N LEU A 356 5.10 -13.85 -25.82
CA LEU A 356 5.11 -12.42 -26.14
C LEU A 356 4.53 -12.13 -27.52
N LYS A 357 4.70 -13.06 -28.47
CA LYS A 357 4.14 -12.96 -29.80
C LYS A 357 2.60 -13.06 -29.78
N ASP A 358 2.07 -13.96 -28.95
CA ASP A 358 0.62 -14.13 -28.78
C ASP A 358 -0.01 -12.91 -28.08
N LEU A 359 0.77 -12.21 -27.24
CA LEU A 359 0.41 -10.93 -26.63
C LEU A 359 0.53 -9.73 -27.59
N GLY A 360 0.93 -9.98 -28.86
CA GLY A 360 1.02 -8.97 -29.90
C GLY A 360 2.36 -8.22 -29.98
N LEU A 361 3.40 -8.64 -29.24
CA LEU A 361 4.73 -8.07 -29.37
C LEU A 361 5.41 -8.61 -30.64
N ASN A 362 5.35 -7.83 -31.71
CA ASN A 362 5.85 -8.22 -33.04
C ASN A 362 6.60 -7.09 -33.76
N SER A 363 6.80 -5.96 -33.11
CA SER A 363 7.50 -4.82 -33.68
C SER A 363 8.03 -3.87 -32.62
N GLN A 364 8.90 -2.94 -33.04
CA GLN A 364 9.41 -1.87 -32.17
C GLN A 364 8.29 -0.94 -31.68
N GLU A 365 7.26 -0.68 -32.51
CA GLU A 365 6.13 0.17 -32.12
C GLU A 365 5.38 -0.44 -30.93
N LYS A 366 5.19 -1.76 -30.91
CA LYS A 366 4.56 -2.45 -29.77
C LYS A 366 5.44 -2.44 -28.52
N ALA A 367 6.76 -2.55 -28.67
CA ALA A 367 7.70 -2.36 -27.56
C ALA A 367 7.65 -0.92 -27.03
N ASN A 368 7.55 0.07 -27.92
CA ASN A 368 7.41 1.48 -27.56
C ASN A 368 6.09 1.75 -26.81
N LEU A 369 5.00 1.10 -27.19
CA LEU A 369 3.71 1.20 -26.47
C LEU A 369 3.85 0.72 -25.02
N ILE A 370 4.47 -0.43 -24.79
CA ILE A 370 4.72 -0.99 -23.45
C ILE A 370 5.56 -0.03 -22.61
N VAL A 371 6.68 0.45 -23.17
CA VAL A 371 7.59 1.32 -22.43
C VAL A 371 7.00 2.70 -22.17
N SER A 372 6.19 3.22 -23.08
CA SER A 372 5.45 4.48 -22.89
C SER A 372 4.52 4.39 -21.69
N HIS A 373 3.76 3.30 -21.57
CA HIS A 373 2.89 3.08 -20.41
C HIS A 373 3.68 3.06 -19.09
N ILE A 374 4.84 2.37 -19.07
CA ILE A 374 5.69 2.28 -17.88
C ILE A 374 6.29 3.64 -17.50
N ASN A 375 6.82 4.38 -18.48
CA ASN A 375 7.47 5.65 -18.26
C ASN A 375 6.51 6.79 -17.91
N SER A 376 5.24 6.65 -18.26
CA SER A 376 4.20 7.64 -17.92
C SER A 376 3.65 7.51 -16.50
N GLN A 377 4.01 6.43 -15.75
CA GLN A 377 3.55 6.24 -14.38
C GLN A 377 4.31 7.14 -13.41
N SER A 378 3.59 7.91 -12.59
CA SER A 378 4.19 8.69 -11.51
C SER A 378 4.93 7.81 -10.52
N LYS A 379 6.12 8.23 -10.11
CA LYS A 379 6.98 7.49 -9.15
C LYS A 379 7.20 8.30 -7.89
N GLU A 380 7.11 7.66 -6.73
CA GLU A 380 7.29 8.30 -5.43
C GLU A 380 8.70 8.90 -5.29
N HIS A 381 9.75 8.14 -5.67
CA HIS A 381 11.14 8.60 -5.60
C HIS A 381 11.46 9.76 -6.56
N LEU A 382 10.63 9.99 -7.60
CA LEU A 382 10.68 11.17 -8.46
C LEU A 382 9.72 12.29 -7.98
N LYS A 383 9.27 12.24 -6.74
CA LYS A 383 8.38 13.23 -6.11
C LYS A 383 7.07 13.43 -6.88
N GLY A 384 6.49 12.34 -7.36
CA GLY A 384 5.23 12.34 -8.10
C GLY A 384 5.38 12.56 -9.60
N LYS A 385 6.55 12.88 -10.09
CA LYS A 385 6.80 12.96 -11.54
C LYS A 385 6.92 11.57 -12.15
N SER A 386 6.62 11.46 -13.42
CA SER A 386 6.88 10.28 -14.22
C SER A 386 8.32 10.28 -14.75
N PRO A 387 8.92 9.11 -15.02
CA PRO A 387 10.21 9.01 -15.71
C PRO A 387 10.24 9.79 -17.03
N LEU A 388 9.10 9.80 -17.73
CA LEU A 388 8.91 10.57 -18.95
C LEU A 388 9.11 12.06 -18.76
N GLU A 389 8.38 12.66 -17.79
CA GLU A 389 8.46 14.10 -17.52
C GLU A 389 9.88 14.53 -17.11
N VAL A 390 10.58 13.66 -16.36
CA VAL A 390 11.96 13.94 -15.96
C VAL A 390 12.90 13.87 -17.16
N MET A 391 12.76 12.82 -17.99
CA MET A 391 13.59 12.64 -19.17
C MET A 391 13.33 13.71 -20.23
N GLU A 392 12.08 14.08 -20.49
CA GLU A 392 11.71 15.14 -21.42
C GLU A 392 12.31 16.52 -21.01
N PHE A 393 12.37 16.77 -19.72
CA PHE A 393 12.98 17.98 -19.18
C PHE A 393 14.51 17.99 -19.33
N MET A 394 15.17 16.86 -19.06
CA MET A 394 16.62 16.73 -19.06
C MET A 394 17.14 16.48 -20.47
N ASN A 395 16.47 15.62 -21.22
CA ASN A 395 16.90 15.15 -22.52
C ASN A 395 15.74 14.64 -23.39
N PRO A 396 15.22 15.46 -24.32
CA PRO A 396 14.04 15.10 -25.11
C PRO A 396 14.28 14.06 -26.23
N ALA A 397 15.52 13.78 -26.61
CA ALA A 397 15.80 12.91 -27.77
C ALA A 397 15.27 11.48 -27.61
N PRO A 398 15.50 10.75 -26.48
CA PRO A 398 14.94 9.40 -26.30
C PRO A 398 13.41 9.42 -26.23
N VAL A 399 12.84 10.49 -25.72
CA VAL A 399 11.41 10.65 -25.54
C VAL A 399 10.70 10.75 -26.88
N SER A 400 11.20 11.55 -27.79
CA SER A 400 10.60 11.74 -29.12
C SER A 400 10.49 10.44 -29.92
N TYR A 401 11.39 9.48 -29.66
CA TYR A 401 11.38 8.19 -30.33
C TYR A 401 10.42 7.16 -29.69
N THR A 402 10.35 7.16 -28.35
CA THR A 402 9.64 6.09 -27.63
C THR A 402 8.21 6.46 -27.30
N HIS A 403 7.76 7.73 -27.51
CA HIS A 403 6.63 8.24 -26.76
C HIS A 403 5.34 8.34 -27.54
N LEU A 404 4.37 7.56 -27.05
CA LEU A 404 2.94 7.83 -27.14
C LEU A 404 2.49 8.31 -25.74
N ARG A 405 1.77 9.44 -25.64
CA ARG A 405 1.32 9.95 -24.34
C ARG A 405 0.40 8.94 -23.64
N ALA A 406 0.45 8.86 -22.32
CA ALA A 406 -0.30 7.85 -21.53
C ALA A 406 -1.82 7.87 -21.79
N HIS A 407 -2.38 8.99 -22.21
CA HIS A 407 -3.80 9.10 -22.59
C HIS A 407 -4.14 8.41 -23.90
N GLU A 408 -3.16 8.20 -24.79
CA GLU A 408 -3.33 7.51 -26.06
C GLU A 408 -3.11 5.99 -25.90
N THR A 409 -2.33 5.57 -24.86
CA THR A 409 -2.02 4.16 -24.62
C THR A 409 -3.15 3.38 -23.97
N SER A 410 -4.02 4.02 -23.18
CA SER A 410 -5.13 3.34 -22.51
C SER A 410 -6.23 2.85 -23.44
N ALA A 411 -6.25 3.32 -24.70
CA ALA A 411 -7.22 2.89 -25.72
C ALA A 411 -6.73 1.67 -26.55
N HIS A 412 -5.47 1.23 -26.41
CA HIS A 412 -4.83 0.23 -27.28
C HIS A 412 -4.22 -0.97 -26.54
N LEU A 413 -4.30 -1.00 -25.20
CA LEU A 413 -3.95 -2.14 -24.35
C LEU A 413 -5.22 -2.87 -23.90
#